data_048217a0aee7e76f37fd500eaf15780f
#
_entry.id   048217a0aee7e76f37fd500eaf15780f
#
_cell.length_a   1.000
_cell.length_b   1.000
_cell.length_c   1.000
_cell.angle_alpha   90.00
_cell.angle_beta   90.00
_cell.angle_gamma   90.00
#
_symmetry.space_group_name_H-M   'P 1'
#
loop_
_entity.id
_entity.type
_entity.pdbx_description
1 polymer ?
#
loop_
_entity_poly.entity_id
_entity_poly.type
_entity_poly.pdbx_seq_one_letter_code
_entity_poly.pdbx_strand_id
1 'polypeptide(L)'
;MISYEEFEDIVVNTLKRNISSNEDQKKAISSHANESLFIVAGPGSGKTTVIVLKILKYIFVDDIAPDEILATTFTRKAANELHSRILSWGDQIKNYLLDNIVEDDPVKEMELMDFIEKKIDLNKINIGTTDSVAEDLLRIHREPGTNQPLVIEDFVTKSAMTNILLKDNIYLNENLKEYLKSFTPKEKLEEPSKMAE
;
A
#
# COMPACT_ATOMS: atom_id res chain seq x y z
N MET A 1 -3.83 -17.48 -17.53
CA MET A 1 -3.69 -16.03 -17.56
C MET A 1 -4.38 -15.48 -18.79
N ILE A 2 -5.02 -14.36 -18.68
CA ILE A 2 -5.72 -13.71 -19.80
C ILE A 2 -4.80 -12.72 -20.52
N SER A 3 -5.09 -12.42 -21.79
CA SER A 3 -4.40 -11.36 -22.51
C SER A 3 -4.80 -9.97 -21.98
N TYR A 4 -4.00 -8.94 -22.29
CA TYR A 4 -4.38 -7.56 -21.92
C TYR A 4 -5.66 -7.10 -22.62
N GLU A 5 -5.88 -7.53 -23.87
CA GLU A 5 -7.08 -7.22 -24.63
C GLU A 5 -8.33 -7.83 -23.95
N GLU A 6 -8.27 -9.10 -23.54
CA GLU A 6 -9.36 -9.73 -22.80
C GLU A 6 -9.61 -9.03 -21.46
N PHE A 7 -8.55 -8.65 -20.75
CA PHE A 7 -8.68 -7.87 -19.51
C PHE A 7 -9.38 -6.51 -19.76
N GLU A 8 -9.00 -5.79 -20.82
CA GLU A 8 -9.63 -4.52 -21.21
C GLU A 8 -11.12 -4.71 -21.51
N ASP A 9 -11.47 -5.77 -22.25
CA ASP A 9 -12.86 -6.11 -22.57
C ASP A 9 -13.68 -6.44 -21.32
N ILE A 10 -13.12 -7.20 -20.38
CA ILE A 10 -13.76 -7.49 -19.09
C ILE A 10 -13.98 -6.20 -18.28
N VAL A 11 -12.98 -5.33 -18.21
CA VAL A 11 -13.07 -4.05 -17.50
C VAL A 11 -14.18 -3.18 -18.09
N VAL A 12 -14.29 -3.10 -19.41
CA VAL A 12 -15.33 -2.30 -20.08
C VAL A 12 -16.70 -2.94 -19.91
N ASN A 13 -16.82 -4.24 -20.14
CA ASN A 13 -18.11 -4.91 -20.23
C ASN A 13 -18.66 -5.36 -18.87
N THR A 14 -17.82 -5.78 -17.93
CA THR A 14 -18.21 -6.28 -16.61
C THR A 14 -18.15 -5.19 -15.56
N LEU A 15 -17.03 -4.50 -15.45
CA LEU A 15 -16.85 -3.44 -14.44
C LEU A 15 -17.48 -2.11 -14.87
N LYS A 16 -17.94 -1.98 -16.12
CA LYS A 16 -18.51 -0.74 -16.71
C LYS A 16 -17.55 0.45 -16.56
N ARG A 17 -16.24 0.20 -16.74
CA ARG A 17 -15.19 1.22 -16.67
C ARG A 17 -14.57 1.42 -18.06
N ASN A 18 -14.82 2.58 -18.65
CA ASN A 18 -14.23 2.92 -19.94
C ASN A 18 -12.80 3.45 -19.73
N ILE A 19 -11.80 2.58 -19.87
CA ILE A 19 -10.38 2.93 -19.81
C ILE A 19 -9.81 3.30 -21.17
N SER A 20 -10.50 2.94 -22.25
CA SER A 20 -10.06 3.22 -23.63
C SER A 20 -10.24 4.67 -24.04
N SER A 21 -11.04 5.46 -23.28
CA SER A 21 -11.30 6.87 -23.58
C SER A 21 -10.18 7.82 -23.18
N ASN A 22 -9.19 7.36 -22.40
CA ASN A 22 -8.09 8.17 -21.90
C ASN A 22 -6.76 7.42 -22.11
N GLU A 23 -6.00 7.86 -23.11
CA GLU A 23 -4.72 7.25 -23.49
C GLU A 23 -3.70 7.22 -22.35
N ASP A 24 -3.63 8.25 -21.51
CA ASP A 24 -2.70 8.29 -20.38
C ASP A 24 -3.06 7.25 -19.31
N GLN A 25 -4.37 7.08 -19.03
CA GLN A 25 -4.84 6.04 -18.11
C GLN A 25 -4.57 4.65 -18.69
N LYS A 26 -4.87 4.44 -19.96
CA LYS A 26 -4.60 3.18 -20.66
C LYS A 26 -3.11 2.84 -20.61
N LYS A 27 -2.24 3.78 -20.94
CA LYS A 27 -0.79 3.62 -20.87
C LYS A 27 -0.31 3.29 -19.45
N ALA A 28 -0.85 3.97 -18.44
CA ALA A 28 -0.51 3.70 -17.05
C ALA A 28 -0.92 2.28 -16.62
N ILE A 29 -2.10 1.81 -17.01
CA ILE A 29 -2.59 0.47 -16.65
C ILE A 29 -1.81 -0.61 -17.40
N SER A 30 -1.55 -0.42 -18.71
CA SER A 30 -0.88 -1.43 -19.55
C SER A 30 0.61 -1.60 -19.29
N SER A 31 1.28 -0.63 -18.65
CA SER A 31 2.74 -0.71 -18.39
C SER A 31 3.10 -1.95 -17.57
N HIS A 32 4.28 -2.53 -17.83
CA HIS A 32 4.77 -3.73 -17.16
C HIS A 32 5.13 -3.50 -15.68
N ALA A 33 5.13 -4.56 -14.89
CA ALA A 33 5.44 -4.50 -13.46
C ALA A 33 6.90 -4.11 -13.16
N ASN A 34 7.83 -4.40 -14.09
CA ASN A 34 9.23 -4.03 -13.98
C ASN A 34 9.54 -2.57 -14.37
N GLU A 35 8.54 -1.83 -14.84
CA GLU A 35 8.68 -0.42 -15.19
C GLU A 35 8.29 0.48 -14.01
N SER A 36 9.22 1.38 -13.63
CA SER A 36 8.90 2.43 -12.66
C SER A 36 8.01 3.50 -13.30
N LEU A 37 6.85 3.73 -12.71
CA LEU A 37 5.86 4.67 -13.21
C LEU A 37 5.59 5.78 -12.19
N PHE A 38 5.66 7.03 -12.64
CA PHE A 38 5.26 8.19 -11.85
C PHE A 38 4.03 8.84 -12.47
N ILE A 39 2.89 8.81 -11.76
CA ILE A 39 1.60 9.31 -12.26
C ILE A 39 1.28 10.64 -11.57
N VAL A 40 1.22 11.73 -12.37
CA VAL A 40 0.76 13.03 -11.91
C VAL A 40 -0.69 13.22 -12.36
N ALA A 41 -1.58 13.42 -11.39
CA ALA A 41 -3.01 13.52 -11.71
C ALA A 41 -3.75 14.42 -10.71
N GLY A 42 -4.63 15.28 -11.21
CA GLY A 42 -5.45 16.19 -10.40
C GLY A 42 -6.55 15.48 -9.58
N PRO A 43 -7.25 16.19 -8.70
CA PRO A 43 -8.42 15.67 -8.02
C PRO A 43 -9.49 15.23 -9.03
N GLY A 44 -10.16 14.09 -8.79
CA GLY A 44 -11.23 13.59 -9.65
C GLY A 44 -10.78 12.94 -10.97
N SER A 45 -9.49 12.90 -11.29
CA SER A 45 -8.94 12.33 -12.52
C SER A 45 -8.94 10.79 -12.61
N GLY A 46 -9.52 10.10 -11.62
CA GLY A 46 -9.59 8.64 -11.63
C GLY A 46 -8.34 7.91 -11.13
N LYS A 47 -7.42 8.59 -10.40
CA LYS A 47 -6.19 7.98 -9.86
C LYS A 47 -6.41 6.62 -9.18
N THR A 48 -7.38 6.55 -8.27
CA THR A 48 -7.68 5.31 -7.54
C THR A 48 -8.15 4.22 -8.49
N THR A 49 -8.94 4.57 -9.51
CA THR A 49 -9.39 3.64 -10.55
C THR A 49 -8.19 3.07 -11.32
N VAL A 50 -7.26 3.92 -11.74
CA VAL A 50 -6.04 3.49 -12.45
C VAL A 50 -5.19 2.56 -11.58
N ILE A 51 -4.99 2.88 -10.30
CA ILE A 51 -4.21 2.05 -9.37
C ILE A 51 -4.87 0.69 -9.18
N VAL A 52 -6.19 0.65 -8.94
CA VAL A 52 -6.94 -0.60 -8.76
C VAL A 52 -6.83 -1.48 -10.00
N LEU A 53 -7.11 -0.91 -11.19
CA LEU A 53 -7.03 -1.66 -12.44
C LEU A 53 -5.62 -2.13 -12.77
N LYS A 54 -4.60 -1.34 -12.43
CA LYS A 54 -3.21 -1.73 -12.59
C LYS A 54 -2.84 -2.93 -11.67
N ILE A 55 -3.28 -2.92 -10.43
CA ILE A 55 -3.07 -4.04 -9.49
C ILE A 55 -3.78 -5.29 -10.02
N LEU A 56 -5.03 -5.17 -10.46
CA LEU A 56 -5.76 -6.30 -11.03
C LEU A 56 -5.12 -6.81 -12.34
N LYS A 57 -4.60 -5.91 -13.17
CA LYS A 57 -3.82 -6.28 -14.36
C LYS A 57 -2.57 -7.07 -14.00
N TYR A 58 -1.83 -6.68 -12.95
CA TYR A 58 -0.67 -7.44 -12.48
C TYR A 58 -1.04 -8.88 -12.10
N ILE A 59 -2.19 -9.07 -11.47
CA ILE A 59 -2.64 -10.40 -11.02
C ILE A 59 -3.16 -11.23 -12.19
N PHE A 60 -4.08 -10.69 -12.99
CA PHE A 60 -4.81 -11.46 -14.00
C PHE A 60 -4.06 -11.60 -15.33
N VAL A 61 -3.19 -10.64 -15.67
CA VAL A 61 -2.45 -10.59 -16.94
C VAL A 61 -0.98 -10.95 -16.75
N ASP A 62 -0.29 -10.29 -15.79
CA ASP A 62 1.15 -10.45 -15.59
C ASP A 62 1.51 -11.64 -14.68
N ASP A 63 0.54 -12.36 -14.14
CA ASP A 63 0.73 -13.53 -13.24
C ASP A 63 1.48 -13.22 -11.94
N ILE A 64 1.37 -12.00 -11.43
CA ILE A 64 1.97 -11.64 -10.16
C ILE A 64 1.08 -12.15 -9.03
N ALA A 65 1.66 -12.87 -8.08
CA ALA A 65 0.91 -13.38 -6.95
C ALA A 65 0.43 -12.23 -6.04
N PRO A 66 -0.81 -12.30 -5.51
CA PRO A 66 -1.35 -11.24 -4.66
C PRO A 66 -0.48 -10.88 -3.45
N ASP A 67 0.21 -11.84 -2.84
CA ASP A 67 1.12 -11.65 -1.71
C ASP A 67 2.45 -10.96 -2.08
N GLU A 68 2.78 -10.89 -3.36
CA GLU A 68 3.93 -10.12 -3.89
C GLU A 68 3.59 -8.63 -4.11
N ILE A 69 2.32 -8.22 -3.93
CA ILE A 69 1.87 -6.85 -4.16
C ILE A 69 1.75 -6.11 -2.83
N LEU A 70 2.44 -4.97 -2.76
CA LEU A 70 2.33 -4.02 -1.68
C LEU A 70 1.73 -2.71 -2.19
N ALA A 71 0.60 -2.29 -1.61
CA ALA A 71 -0.04 -1.01 -1.92
C ALA A 71 -0.15 -0.15 -0.67
N THR A 72 0.50 1.01 -0.67
CA THR A 72 0.48 1.91 0.48
C THR A 72 -0.30 3.19 0.20
N THR A 73 -0.94 3.71 1.22
CA THR A 73 -1.68 4.98 1.18
C THR A 73 -1.30 5.86 2.38
N PHE A 74 -1.69 7.12 2.34
CA PHE A 74 -1.41 8.05 3.45
C PHE A 74 -2.41 7.92 4.59
N THR A 75 -3.64 7.47 4.34
CA THR A 75 -4.69 7.37 5.34
C THR A 75 -5.34 6.00 5.38
N ARG A 76 -5.76 5.56 6.56
CA ARG A 76 -6.51 4.30 6.74
C ARG A 76 -7.78 4.26 5.90
N LYS A 77 -8.47 5.40 5.76
CA LYS A 77 -9.68 5.49 4.93
C LYS A 77 -9.38 5.18 3.46
N ALA A 78 -8.29 5.75 2.91
CA ALA A 78 -7.89 5.50 1.53
C ALA A 78 -7.42 4.04 1.33
N ALA A 79 -6.71 3.46 2.31
CA ALA A 79 -6.33 2.05 2.28
C ALA A 79 -7.55 1.12 2.24
N ASN A 80 -8.54 1.37 3.10
CA ASN A 80 -9.79 0.59 3.13
C ASN A 80 -10.59 0.73 1.83
N GLU A 81 -10.67 1.94 1.27
CA GLU A 81 -11.34 2.17 -0.02
C GLU A 81 -10.63 1.43 -1.16
N LEU A 82 -9.30 1.49 -1.21
CA LEU A 82 -8.49 0.78 -2.19
C LEU A 82 -8.72 -0.73 -2.08
N HIS A 83 -8.64 -1.29 -0.86
CA HIS A 83 -8.86 -2.70 -0.58
C HIS A 83 -10.27 -3.16 -1.02
N SER A 84 -11.32 -2.43 -0.61
CA SER A 84 -12.69 -2.75 -0.98
C SER A 84 -12.91 -2.76 -2.50
N ARG A 85 -12.29 -1.82 -3.22
CA ARG A 85 -12.40 -1.77 -4.68
C ARG A 85 -11.66 -2.91 -5.35
N ILE A 86 -10.46 -3.26 -4.87
CA ILE A 86 -9.70 -4.39 -5.41
C ILE A 86 -10.48 -5.69 -5.23
N LEU A 87 -11.01 -5.94 -4.04
CA LEU A 87 -11.82 -7.13 -3.78
C LEU A 87 -13.07 -7.17 -4.67
N SER A 88 -13.86 -6.09 -4.66
CA SER A 88 -15.11 -6.04 -5.42
C SER A 88 -14.91 -6.20 -6.93
N TRP A 89 -13.91 -5.55 -7.51
CA TRP A 89 -13.66 -5.63 -8.95
C TRP A 89 -12.93 -6.93 -9.32
N GLY A 90 -12.01 -7.37 -8.47
CA GLY A 90 -11.33 -8.63 -8.67
C GLY A 90 -12.26 -9.83 -8.62
N ASP A 91 -13.22 -9.85 -7.67
CA ASP A 91 -14.25 -10.89 -7.61
C ASP A 91 -15.16 -10.88 -8.84
N GLN A 92 -15.51 -9.70 -9.36
CA GLN A 92 -16.28 -9.61 -10.61
C GLN A 92 -15.50 -10.17 -11.80
N ILE A 93 -14.20 -9.91 -11.90
CA ILE A 93 -13.33 -10.50 -12.93
C ILE A 93 -13.23 -12.01 -12.76
N LYS A 94 -12.99 -12.49 -11.52
CA LYS A 94 -12.94 -13.93 -11.23
C LYS A 94 -14.23 -14.65 -11.64
N ASN A 95 -15.37 -14.10 -11.22
CA ASN A 95 -16.68 -14.69 -11.57
C ASN A 95 -16.90 -14.70 -13.08
N TYR A 96 -16.56 -13.61 -13.78
CA TYR A 96 -16.64 -13.58 -15.24
C TYR A 96 -15.76 -14.67 -15.88
N LEU A 97 -14.54 -14.86 -15.40
CA LEU A 97 -13.65 -15.90 -15.92
C LEU A 97 -14.20 -17.30 -15.64
N LEU A 98 -14.71 -17.56 -14.44
CA LEU A 98 -15.31 -18.85 -14.08
C LEU A 98 -16.57 -19.16 -14.91
N ASP A 99 -17.41 -18.14 -15.14
CA ASP A 99 -18.65 -18.29 -15.92
C ASP A 99 -18.41 -18.49 -17.43
N ASN A 100 -17.23 -18.09 -17.91
CA ASN A 100 -16.86 -18.15 -19.34
C ASN A 100 -15.75 -19.16 -19.64
N ILE A 101 -15.41 -20.03 -18.71
CA ILE A 101 -14.53 -21.17 -19.00
C ILE A 101 -15.28 -22.07 -19.97
N VAL A 102 -14.73 -22.21 -21.17
CA VAL A 102 -15.20 -23.17 -22.20
C VAL A 102 -14.04 -24.06 -22.53
N GLU A 103 -14.04 -25.28 -21.97
CA GLU A 103 -13.08 -26.31 -22.29
C GLU A 103 -13.84 -27.57 -22.75
N ASP A 104 -13.35 -28.19 -23.82
CA ASP A 104 -13.92 -29.44 -24.33
C ASP A 104 -13.61 -30.64 -23.40
N ASP A 105 -12.66 -30.47 -22.49
CA ASP A 105 -12.22 -31.47 -21.53
C ASP A 105 -12.64 -31.08 -20.10
N PRO A 106 -13.59 -31.83 -19.49
CA PRO A 106 -14.06 -31.51 -18.12
C PRO A 106 -12.98 -31.56 -17.04
N VAL A 107 -11.90 -32.32 -17.26
CA VAL A 107 -10.78 -32.38 -16.30
C VAL A 107 -9.98 -31.06 -16.32
N LYS A 108 -9.70 -30.53 -17.51
CA LYS A 108 -9.01 -29.24 -17.65
C LYS A 108 -9.86 -28.08 -17.18
N GLU A 109 -11.16 -28.14 -17.43
CA GLU A 109 -12.12 -27.14 -16.90
C GLU A 109 -12.04 -27.09 -15.38
N MET A 110 -12.09 -28.25 -14.72
CA MET A 110 -12.01 -28.31 -13.24
C MET A 110 -10.65 -27.87 -12.71
N GLU A 111 -9.55 -28.22 -13.38
CA GLU A 111 -8.20 -27.76 -13.01
C GLU A 111 -8.06 -26.24 -13.14
N LEU A 112 -8.63 -25.65 -14.18
CA LEU A 112 -8.60 -24.21 -14.40
C LEU A 112 -9.45 -23.45 -13.36
N MET A 113 -10.63 -23.97 -13.04
CA MET A 113 -11.48 -23.43 -11.95
C MET A 113 -10.73 -23.46 -10.61
N ASP A 114 -10.17 -24.61 -10.25
CA ASP A 114 -9.41 -24.79 -9.02
C ASP A 114 -8.18 -23.86 -8.94
N PHE A 115 -7.51 -23.68 -10.07
CA PHE A 115 -6.40 -22.74 -10.21
C PHE A 115 -6.83 -21.28 -9.95
N ILE A 116 -7.92 -20.80 -10.59
CA ILE A 116 -8.41 -19.42 -10.42
C ILE A 116 -8.86 -19.21 -8.97
N GLU A 117 -9.56 -20.16 -8.38
CA GLU A 117 -10.05 -20.05 -7.01
C GLU A 117 -8.92 -20.04 -5.97
N LYS A 118 -7.94 -20.93 -6.11
CA LYS A 118 -6.87 -21.12 -5.12
C LYS A 118 -5.70 -20.18 -5.31
N LYS A 119 -5.31 -19.88 -6.56
CA LYS A 119 -4.14 -19.02 -6.83
C LYS A 119 -4.46 -17.55 -6.65
N ILE A 120 -5.67 -17.12 -7.00
CA ILE A 120 -6.05 -15.70 -6.94
C ILE A 120 -6.81 -15.42 -5.63
N ASP A 121 -6.09 -15.41 -4.52
CA ASP A 121 -6.61 -14.93 -3.24
C ASP A 121 -6.27 -13.45 -3.04
N LEU A 122 -7.21 -12.58 -3.41
CA LEU A 122 -7.05 -11.13 -3.34
C LEU A 122 -6.88 -10.59 -1.91
N ASN A 123 -7.25 -11.37 -0.89
CA ASN A 123 -7.04 -10.97 0.51
C ASN A 123 -5.56 -11.01 0.92
N LYS A 124 -4.71 -11.64 0.14
CA LYS A 124 -3.26 -11.71 0.41
C LYS A 124 -2.50 -10.46 -0.04
N ILE A 125 -3.14 -9.56 -0.77
CA ILE A 125 -2.52 -8.28 -1.15
C ILE A 125 -2.22 -7.48 0.12
N ASN A 126 -0.98 -7.03 0.27
CA ASN A 126 -0.59 -6.18 1.40
C ASN A 126 -1.04 -4.73 1.15
N ILE A 127 -2.13 -4.31 1.82
CA ILE A 127 -2.68 -2.96 1.68
C ILE A 127 -2.75 -2.28 3.04
N GLY A 128 -2.12 -1.11 3.16
CA GLY A 128 -2.11 -0.38 4.41
C GLY A 128 -1.63 1.06 4.29
N THR A 129 -1.53 1.74 5.42
CA THR A 129 -0.78 3.00 5.48
C THR A 129 0.71 2.69 5.52
N THR A 130 1.54 3.63 5.08
CA THR A 130 3.00 3.48 5.16
C THR A 130 3.44 3.14 6.58
N ASP A 131 2.83 3.78 7.59
CA ASP A 131 3.15 3.51 9.00
C ASP A 131 2.76 2.10 9.43
N SER A 132 1.55 1.62 9.04
CA SER A 132 1.12 0.26 9.39
C SER A 132 1.97 -0.82 8.75
N VAL A 133 2.40 -0.62 7.50
CA VAL A 133 3.31 -1.53 6.81
C VAL A 133 4.68 -1.54 7.47
N ALA A 134 5.21 -0.36 7.83
CA ALA A 134 6.48 -0.26 8.54
C ALA A 134 6.42 -0.96 9.92
N GLU A 135 5.32 -0.79 10.66
CA GLU A 135 5.09 -1.47 11.94
C GLU A 135 5.05 -3.00 11.79
N ASP A 136 4.36 -3.50 10.76
CA ASP A 136 4.28 -4.93 10.47
C ASP A 136 5.66 -5.51 10.09
N LEU A 137 6.44 -4.80 9.27
CA LEU A 137 7.81 -5.20 8.93
C LEU A 137 8.71 -5.26 10.16
N LEU A 138 8.66 -4.25 11.03
CA LEU A 138 9.42 -4.22 12.28
C LEU A 138 8.99 -5.34 13.23
N ARG A 139 7.71 -5.68 13.26
CA ARG A 139 7.19 -6.78 14.07
C ARG A 139 7.67 -8.15 13.60
N ILE A 140 7.68 -8.36 12.28
CA ILE A 140 8.08 -9.65 11.66
C ILE A 140 9.60 -9.86 11.78
N HIS A 141 10.39 -8.81 11.55
CA HIS A 141 11.85 -8.88 11.50
C HIS A 141 12.55 -8.50 12.81
N ARG A 142 11.83 -8.41 13.92
CA ARG A 142 12.43 -8.11 15.22
C ARG A 142 13.35 -9.23 15.68
N GLU A 143 14.38 -8.84 16.43
CA GLU A 143 15.25 -9.81 17.10
C GLU A 143 14.50 -10.58 18.19
N PRO A 144 14.72 -11.90 18.34
CA PRO A 144 14.13 -12.70 19.41
C PRO A 144 14.43 -12.11 20.80
N GLY A 145 13.41 -11.96 21.64
CA GLY A 145 13.55 -11.43 23.00
C GLY A 145 13.46 -9.91 23.12
N THR A 146 13.32 -9.17 22.01
CA THR A 146 13.07 -7.73 22.06
C THR A 146 11.58 -7.42 22.23
N ASN A 147 11.27 -6.26 22.83
CA ASN A 147 9.89 -5.81 22.94
C ASN A 147 9.31 -5.49 21.54
N GLN A 148 7.99 -5.67 21.40
CA GLN A 148 7.30 -5.31 20.17
C GLN A 148 7.43 -3.79 19.95
N PRO A 149 7.87 -3.35 18.76
CA PRO A 149 7.89 -1.93 18.43
C PRO A 149 6.46 -1.37 18.44
N LEU A 150 6.28 -0.21 19.05
CA LEU A 150 5.02 0.51 19.11
C LEU A 150 5.17 1.84 18.39
N VAL A 151 4.21 2.16 17.54
CA VAL A 151 4.10 3.53 17.00
C VAL A 151 3.59 4.43 18.13
N ILE A 152 4.39 5.41 18.50
CA ILE A 152 4.07 6.32 19.59
C ILE A 152 3.64 7.67 18.97
N GLU A 153 2.53 8.22 19.46
CA GLU A 153 2.10 9.56 19.06
C GLU A 153 3.11 10.62 19.50
N ASP A 154 3.21 11.71 18.72
CA ASP A 154 4.15 12.81 18.89
C ASP A 154 4.15 13.36 20.34
N PHE A 155 2.97 13.46 20.95
CA PHE A 155 2.81 13.91 22.32
C PHE A 155 3.53 12.99 23.33
N VAL A 156 3.38 11.67 23.18
CA VAL A 156 4.01 10.68 24.07
C VAL A 156 5.53 10.70 23.89
N THR A 157 5.99 10.83 22.65
CA THR A 157 7.43 10.95 22.33
C THR A 157 8.03 12.19 22.97
N LYS A 158 7.39 13.36 22.84
CA LYS A 158 7.82 14.61 23.44
C LYS A 158 7.84 14.52 24.98
N SER A 159 6.82 13.93 25.57
CA SER A 159 6.74 13.74 27.03
C SER A 159 7.84 12.80 27.53
N ALA A 160 8.10 11.69 26.84
CA ALA A 160 9.17 10.74 27.19
C ALA A 160 10.56 11.41 27.06
N MET A 161 10.82 12.14 25.98
CA MET A 161 12.07 12.87 25.78
C MET A 161 12.29 13.94 26.85
N THR A 162 11.25 14.71 27.20
CA THR A 162 11.31 15.70 28.27
C THR A 162 11.63 15.05 29.60
N ASN A 163 10.98 13.93 29.93
CA ASN A 163 11.24 13.22 31.17
C ASN A 163 12.67 12.65 31.25
N ILE A 164 13.21 12.13 30.16
CA ILE A 164 14.60 11.65 30.11
C ILE A 164 15.57 12.81 30.28
N LEU A 165 15.37 13.91 29.54
CA LEU A 165 16.21 15.10 29.63
C LEU A 165 16.24 15.68 31.05
N LEU A 166 15.09 15.70 31.73
CA LEU A 166 14.99 16.25 33.10
C LEU A 166 15.59 15.29 34.14
N LYS A 167 15.38 13.98 34.01
CA LYS A 167 15.89 12.99 34.98
C LYS A 167 17.40 12.82 34.93
N ASP A 168 17.96 12.76 33.73
CA ASP A 168 19.36 12.39 33.54
C ASP A 168 20.29 13.63 33.46
N ASN A 169 19.77 14.84 33.67
CA ASN A 169 20.51 16.09 33.52
C ASN A 169 21.27 16.20 32.19
N ILE A 170 20.76 15.55 31.14
CA ILE A 170 21.40 15.50 29.80
C ILE A 170 21.54 16.92 29.22
N TYR A 171 20.65 17.85 29.63
CA TYR A 171 20.75 19.24 29.24
C TYR A 171 22.01 19.95 29.75
N LEU A 172 22.73 19.37 30.72
CA LEU A 172 24.02 19.85 31.21
C LEU A 172 25.20 19.37 30.36
N ASN A 173 24.98 18.38 29.45
CA ASN A 173 26.01 17.91 28.56
C ASN A 173 26.27 18.92 27.44
N GLU A 174 27.45 19.55 27.46
CA GLU A 174 27.81 20.60 26.50
C GLU A 174 27.84 20.07 25.03
N ASN A 175 28.25 18.87 24.79
CA ASN A 175 28.27 18.28 23.43
C ASN A 175 26.84 18.09 22.88
N LEU A 176 25.90 17.66 23.72
CA LEU A 176 24.50 17.53 23.35
C LEU A 176 23.85 18.88 23.14
N LYS A 177 24.19 19.85 23.97
CA LYS A 177 23.73 21.24 23.85
C LYS A 177 24.18 21.87 22.51
N GLU A 178 25.43 21.63 22.13
CA GLU A 178 25.98 22.14 20.86
C GLU A 178 25.30 21.45 19.65
N TYR A 179 25.07 20.15 19.73
CA TYR A 179 24.32 19.39 18.73
C TYR A 179 22.88 19.90 18.59
N LEU A 180 22.15 20.09 19.68
CA LEU A 180 20.78 20.59 19.66
C LEU A 180 20.68 22.03 19.14
N LYS A 181 21.69 22.88 19.38
CA LYS A 181 21.76 24.23 18.80
C LYS A 181 21.78 24.27 17.29
N SER A 182 22.26 23.20 16.64
CA SER A 182 22.26 23.10 15.18
C SER A 182 20.85 22.91 14.58
N PHE A 183 19.88 22.47 15.37
CA PHE A 183 18.51 22.14 14.92
C PHE A 183 17.43 23.06 15.45
N THR A 184 17.70 23.91 16.45
CA THR A 184 16.70 24.75 17.09
C THR A 184 17.06 26.24 16.98
N PRO A 185 16.08 27.15 16.77
CA PRO A 185 16.30 28.57 16.83
C PRO A 185 16.88 28.94 18.20
N LYS A 186 17.87 29.86 18.22
CA LYS A 186 18.65 30.26 19.41
C LYS A 186 17.81 30.63 20.64
N GLU A 187 16.61 31.17 20.43
CA GLU A 187 15.71 31.64 21.49
C GLU A 187 15.07 30.54 22.35
N LYS A 188 15.06 29.26 21.87
CA LYS A 188 14.42 28.14 22.59
C LYS A 188 15.38 27.32 23.46
N LEU A 189 16.65 27.64 23.50
CA LEU A 189 17.67 26.82 24.18
C LEU A 189 18.09 27.35 25.55
N GLU A 190 17.63 28.53 25.95
CA GLU A 190 18.10 29.17 27.19
C GLU A 190 17.42 28.67 28.46
N GLU A 191 16.22 28.08 28.37
CA GLU A 191 15.51 27.51 29.55
C GLU A 191 14.88 26.14 29.22
N PRO A 192 15.25 25.07 29.93
CA PRO A 192 14.69 23.71 29.72
C PRO A 192 13.17 23.63 29.90
N SER A 193 12.60 24.53 30.72
CA SER A 193 11.16 24.62 30.96
C SER A 193 10.37 25.13 29.73
N LYS A 194 11.02 25.81 28.79
CA LYS A 194 10.40 26.27 27.54
C LYS A 194 10.47 25.26 26.39
N MET A 195 11.16 24.13 26.57
CA MET A 195 11.18 23.05 25.59
C MET A 195 9.96 22.13 25.72
N ALA A 196 9.12 22.30 26.72
CA ALA A 196 7.93 21.48 27.01
C ALA A 196 6.60 22.10 26.54
N GLU A 197 6.60 23.32 25.97
CA GLU A 197 5.49 23.99 25.29
C GLU A 197 5.66 23.84 23.75
#